data_3ef180288443d083c3431ae816495b84
#
_entry.id   3ef180288443d083c3431ae816495b84
#
_cell.length_a   1.000
_cell.length_b   1.000
_cell.length_c   1.000
_cell.angle_alpha   90.00
_cell.angle_beta   90.00
_cell.angle_gamma   90.00
#
_symmetry.space_group_name_H-M   'P 1'
#
loop_
_entity.id
_entity.type
_entity.pdbx_description
1 polymer ?
#
loop_
_entity_poly.entity_id
_entity_poly.type
_entity_poly.pdbx_seq_one_letter_code
_entity_poly.pdbx_strand_id
1 'polypeptide(L)'
;MLSIQRVATLSGITFLAVSALGFAAGAGGHPMLNMHTGMLLGLFPVNVLHNAVHMLFGVWGIWAGWSARRSLVYTLASGAVYLVLAICGMITPSLLGIVPLGGYDVVLHLLLAVALAGAGFWAMWFAPATATQRVEQPRRAA
;
A
#
# COMPACT_ATOMS: atom_id res chain seq x y z
N MET A 1 9.72 3.76 18.26
CA MET A 1 8.67 3.24 17.36
C MET A 1 8.58 4.10 16.11
N LEU A 2 8.28 3.52 14.95
CA LEU A 2 8.04 4.28 13.73
C LEU A 2 6.74 5.07 13.85
N SER A 3 6.74 6.37 13.49
CA SER A 3 5.51 7.14 13.41
C SER A 3 4.66 6.64 12.23
N ILE A 4 3.34 6.80 12.31
CA ILE A 4 2.43 6.39 11.23
C ILE A 4 2.76 7.11 9.90
N GLN A 5 3.29 8.34 9.98
CA GLN A 5 3.75 9.08 8.81
C GLN A 5 4.95 8.41 8.14
N ARG A 6 5.91 7.91 8.93
CA ARG A 6 7.03 7.13 8.38
C ARG A 6 6.57 5.82 7.76
N VAL A 7 5.59 5.16 8.36
CA VAL A 7 5.00 3.93 7.77
C VAL A 7 4.39 4.26 6.41
N ALA A 8 3.57 5.31 6.31
CA ALA A 8 2.96 5.70 5.04
C ALA A 8 4.01 6.08 3.98
N THR A 9 5.02 6.89 4.36
CA THR A 9 6.08 7.30 3.44
C THR A 9 6.92 6.10 2.96
N LEU A 10 7.35 5.22 3.88
CA LEU A 10 8.15 4.04 3.52
C LEU A 10 7.36 3.08 2.64
N SER A 11 6.08 2.83 2.96
CA SER A 11 5.21 2.04 2.09
C SER A 11 5.08 2.67 0.71
N GLY A 12 4.90 3.99 0.64
CA GLY A 12 4.81 4.70 -0.63
C GLY A 12 6.08 4.56 -1.47
N ILE A 13 7.26 4.71 -0.86
CA ILE A 13 8.55 4.50 -1.55
C ILE A 13 8.67 3.06 -2.03
N THR A 14 8.31 2.08 -1.21
CA THR A 14 8.35 0.66 -1.57
C THR A 14 7.43 0.37 -2.77
N PHE A 15 6.20 0.88 -2.78
CA PHE A 15 5.29 0.68 -3.91
C PHE A 15 5.78 1.34 -5.20
N LEU A 16 6.40 2.53 -5.13
CA LEU A 16 7.02 3.14 -6.31
C LEU A 16 8.17 2.29 -6.83
N ALA A 17 9.03 1.78 -5.96
CA ALA A 17 10.14 0.91 -6.34
C ALA A 17 9.63 -0.38 -7.01
N VAL A 18 8.63 -1.04 -6.41
CA VAL A 18 8.01 -2.25 -6.97
C VAL A 18 7.37 -1.96 -8.33
N SER A 19 6.66 -0.83 -8.47
CA SER A 19 6.08 -0.39 -9.74
C SER A 19 7.15 -0.20 -10.82
N ALA A 20 8.23 0.52 -10.49
CA ALA A 20 9.34 0.75 -11.43
C ALA A 20 9.99 -0.57 -11.87
N LEU A 21 10.25 -1.48 -10.93
CA LEU A 21 10.78 -2.81 -11.22
C LEU A 21 9.81 -3.64 -12.06
N GLY A 22 8.51 -3.57 -11.78
CA GLY A 22 7.47 -4.26 -12.54
C GLY A 22 7.38 -3.77 -13.99
N PHE A 23 7.46 -2.46 -14.20
CA PHE A 23 7.53 -1.90 -15.55
C PHE A 23 8.83 -2.30 -16.28
N ALA A 24 9.96 -2.30 -15.58
CA ALA A 24 11.23 -2.74 -16.15
C ALA A 24 11.21 -4.23 -16.51
N ALA A 25 10.63 -5.09 -15.69
CA ALA A 25 10.49 -6.52 -15.95
C ALA A 25 9.54 -6.80 -17.15
N GLY A 26 8.49 -5.97 -17.31
CA GLY A 26 7.57 -6.06 -18.45
C GLY A 26 8.15 -5.49 -19.76
N ALA A 27 9.19 -4.65 -19.69
CA ALA A 27 9.81 -4.02 -20.86
C ALA A 27 10.68 -4.98 -21.72
N GLY A 28 10.92 -6.21 -21.26
CA GLY A 28 11.72 -7.21 -21.95
C GLY A 28 11.08 -7.77 -23.24
N GLY A 29 10.65 -6.89 -24.16
CA GLY A 29 10.14 -7.25 -25.48
C GLY A 29 8.67 -6.99 -25.73
N HIS A 30 7.94 -6.39 -24.77
CA HIS A 30 6.54 -6.04 -24.93
C HIS A 30 6.30 -4.54 -24.76
N PRO A 31 5.45 -3.91 -25.60
CA PRO A 31 5.08 -2.51 -25.44
C PRO A 31 4.52 -2.28 -24.02
N MET A 32 4.81 -1.12 -23.41
CA MET A 32 4.35 -0.75 -22.05
C MET A 32 2.83 -0.88 -21.84
N LEU A 33 2.03 -0.92 -22.90
CA LEU A 33 0.58 -1.05 -22.87
C LEU A 33 0.11 -2.50 -23.05
N ASN A 34 1.03 -3.47 -23.08
CA ASN A 34 0.64 -4.86 -23.22
C ASN A 34 0.08 -5.38 -21.89
N MET A 35 -1.17 -5.84 -21.90
CA MET A 35 -1.83 -6.47 -20.76
C MET A 35 -1.33 -7.90 -20.47
N HIS A 36 -0.37 -8.40 -21.24
CA HIS A 36 0.24 -9.69 -20.96
C HIS A 36 0.97 -9.67 -19.63
N THR A 37 0.81 -10.75 -18.87
CA THR A 37 1.41 -10.93 -17.56
C THR A 37 2.90 -11.23 -17.70
N GLY A 38 3.75 -10.38 -17.12
CA GLY A 38 5.15 -10.66 -16.86
C GLY A 38 5.34 -11.24 -15.46
N MET A 39 6.54 -11.71 -15.16
CA MET A 39 6.89 -12.24 -13.84
C MET A 39 7.98 -11.37 -13.21
N LEU A 40 7.63 -10.62 -12.18
CA LEU A 40 8.61 -9.89 -11.38
C LEU A 40 9.34 -10.87 -10.46
N LEU A 41 10.69 -10.89 -10.58
CA LEU A 41 11.57 -11.82 -9.87
C LEU A 41 11.25 -13.31 -10.08
N GLY A 42 10.50 -13.66 -11.13
CA GLY A 42 10.04 -15.03 -11.37
C GLY A 42 8.97 -15.52 -10.38
N LEU A 43 8.46 -14.66 -9.50
CA LEU A 43 7.54 -15.03 -8.40
C LEU A 43 6.18 -14.34 -8.50
N PHE A 44 6.17 -13.07 -8.89
CA PHE A 44 4.97 -12.24 -8.83
C PHE A 44 4.46 -11.94 -10.24
N PRO A 45 3.24 -12.37 -10.57
CA PRO A 45 2.64 -12.02 -11.85
C PRO A 45 2.26 -10.53 -11.86
N VAL A 46 2.78 -9.78 -12.82
CA VAL A 46 2.54 -8.34 -12.95
C VAL A 46 2.20 -7.98 -14.40
N ASN A 47 1.40 -6.95 -14.58
CA ASN A 47 1.14 -6.31 -15.86
C ASN A 47 1.12 -4.79 -15.71
N VAL A 48 0.88 -4.07 -16.81
CA VAL A 48 0.84 -2.60 -16.80
C VAL A 48 -0.15 -2.05 -15.77
N LEU A 49 -1.35 -2.63 -15.70
CA LEU A 49 -2.39 -2.17 -14.78
C LEU A 49 -2.01 -2.43 -13.32
N HIS A 50 -1.47 -3.61 -13.02
CA HIS A 50 -0.95 -3.96 -11.70
C HIS A 50 0.14 -2.95 -11.26
N ASN A 51 1.11 -2.69 -12.12
CA ASN A 51 2.19 -1.74 -11.85
C ASN A 51 1.68 -0.31 -11.69
N ALA A 52 0.70 0.13 -12.50
CA ALA A 52 0.07 1.44 -12.38
C ALA A 52 -0.66 1.61 -11.04
N VAL A 53 -1.36 0.58 -10.56
CA VAL A 53 -1.99 0.60 -9.23
C VAL A 53 -0.94 0.75 -8.13
N HIS A 54 0.18 0.01 -8.19
CA HIS A 54 1.28 0.19 -7.24
C HIS A 54 1.85 1.61 -7.29
N MET A 55 1.98 2.21 -8.47
CA MET A 55 2.42 3.60 -8.60
C MET A 55 1.46 4.56 -7.91
N LEU A 56 0.15 4.40 -8.09
CA LEU A 56 -0.86 5.24 -7.43
C LEU A 56 -0.79 5.12 -5.90
N PHE A 57 -0.72 3.89 -5.37
CA PHE A 57 -0.54 3.68 -3.93
C PHE A 57 0.78 4.26 -3.42
N GLY A 58 1.83 4.21 -4.24
CA GLY A 58 3.12 4.78 -3.93
C GLY A 58 3.07 6.30 -3.77
N VAL A 59 2.53 7.00 -4.76
CA VAL A 59 2.34 8.46 -4.73
C VAL A 59 1.43 8.86 -3.56
N TRP A 60 0.33 8.15 -3.38
CA TRP A 60 -0.60 8.41 -2.27
C TRP A 60 0.07 8.22 -0.90
N GLY A 61 0.87 7.17 -0.72
CA GLY A 61 1.59 6.91 0.53
C GLY A 61 2.59 8.02 0.91
N ILE A 62 3.36 8.52 -0.08
CA ILE A 62 4.28 9.65 0.13
C ILE A 62 3.49 10.91 0.51
N TRP A 63 2.44 11.24 -0.24
CA TRP A 63 1.60 12.41 0.06
C TRP A 63 0.91 12.27 1.43
N ALA A 64 0.44 11.09 1.78
CA ALA A 64 -0.18 10.82 3.07
C ALA A 64 0.80 11.02 4.24
N GLY A 65 2.08 10.69 4.04
CA GLY A 65 3.14 10.83 5.04
C GLY A 65 3.33 12.24 5.62
N TRP A 66 2.78 13.26 4.96
CA TRP A 66 2.88 14.66 5.44
C TRP A 66 1.97 14.96 6.63
N SER A 67 1.00 14.13 6.98
CA SER A 67 0.19 14.33 8.17
C SER A 67 -0.27 13.02 8.80
N ALA A 68 -0.36 12.98 10.13
CA ALA A 68 -0.78 11.79 10.86
C ALA A 68 -2.19 11.31 10.45
N ARG A 69 -3.13 12.24 10.25
CA ARG A 69 -4.49 11.90 9.81
C ARG A 69 -4.53 11.25 8.43
N ARG A 70 -3.77 11.82 7.45
CA ARG A 70 -3.70 11.26 6.10
C ARG A 70 -3.03 9.89 6.11
N SER A 71 -1.95 9.73 6.90
CA SER A 71 -1.26 8.46 7.06
C SER A 71 -2.15 7.39 7.66
N LEU A 72 -2.96 7.74 8.66
CA LEU A 72 -3.94 6.82 9.23
C LEU A 72 -4.97 6.36 8.20
N VAL A 73 -5.54 7.30 7.44
CA VAL A 73 -6.48 6.96 6.35
C VAL A 73 -5.82 6.07 5.31
N TYR A 74 -4.60 6.44 4.87
CA TYR A 74 -3.84 5.67 3.89
C TYR A 74 -3.59 4.23 4.36
N THR A 75 -3.08 4.03 5.58
CA THR A 75 -2.73 2.70 6.07
C THR A 75 -3.95 1.81 6.27
N LEU A 76 -5.04 2.34 6.82
CA LEU A 76 -6.28 1.58 7.00
C LEU A 76 -6.96 1.24 5.68
N ALA A 77 -7.09 2.22 4.78
CA ALA A 77 -7.72 2.01 3.48
C ALA A 77 -6.89 1.07 2.59
N SER A 78 -5.55 1.27 2.55
CA SER A 78 -4.67 0.36 1.81
C SER A 78 -4.71 -1.05 2.38
N GLY A 79 -4.67 -1.20 3.71
CA GLY A 79 -4.80 -2.50 4.36
C GLY A 79 -6.11 -3.21 4.00
N ALA A 80 -7.24 -2.49 3.99
CA ALA A 80 -8.54 -3.03 3.58
C ALA A 80 -8.54 -3.46 2.10
N VAL A 81 -8.00 -2.63 1.21
CA VAL A 81 -7.89 -2.96 -0.23
C VAL A 81 -7.03 -4.22 -0.43
N TYR A 82 -5.86 -4.29 0.21
CA TYR A 82 -4.98 -5.47 0.09
C TYR A 82 -5.61 -6.74 0.67
N LEU A 83 -6.41 -6.63 1.72
CA LEU A 83 -7.18 -7.78 2.22
C LEU A 83 -8.20 -8.28 1.19
N VAL A 84 -8.93 -7.36 0.56
CA VAL A 84 -9.88 -7.72 -0.51
C VAL A 84 -9.14 -8.36 -1.68
N LEU A 85 -7.99 -7.81 -2.11
CA LEU A 85 -7.19 -8.38 -3.19
C LEU A 85 -6.66 -9.78 -2.85
N ALA A 86 -6.22 -10.01 -1.60
CA ALA A 86 -5.82 -11.34 -1.15
C ALA A 86 -6.97 -12.35 -1.23
N ILE A 87 -8.16 -11.97 -0.75
CA ILE A 87 -9.37 -12.82 -0.83
C ILE A 87 -9.74 -13.09 -2.30
N CYS A 88 -9.76 -12.06 -3.14
CA CYS A 88 -10.03 -12.22 -4.57
C CYS A 88 -9.00 -13.17 -5.22
N GLY A 89 -7.71 -13.00 -4.93
CA GLY A 89 -6.64 -13.84 -5.48
C GLY A 89 -6.70 -15.31 -5.03
N MET A 90 -7.28 -15.59 -3.86
CA MET A 90 -7.57 -16.97 -3.44
C MET A 90 -8.73 -17.62 -4.22
N ILE A 91 -9.67 -16.80 -4.69
CA ILE A 91 -10.85 -17.29 -5.43
C ILE A 91 -10.54 -17.40 -6.94
N THR A 92 -9.80 -16.42 -7.47
CA THR A 92 -9.46 -16.34 -8.88
C THR A 92 -8.05 -15.79 -9.07
N PRO A 93 -7.24 -16.39 -9.97
CA PRO A 93 -5.88 -15.91 -10.21
C PRO A 93 -5.81 -14.58 -10.98
N SER A 94 -6.96 -14.01 -11.33
CA SER A 94 -7.05 -12.75 -12.08
C SER A 94 -8.29 -11.97 -11.67
N LEU A 95 -8.10 -10.72 -11.26
CA LEU A 95 -9.21 -9.80 -10.97
C LEU A 95 -9.84 -9.34 -12.29
N LEU A 96 -11.11 -9.68 -12.49
CA LEU A 96 -11.88 -9.34 -13.71
C LEU A 96 -11.19 -9.79 -15.02
N GLY A 97 -10.27 -10.74 -14.98
CA GLY A 97 -9.51 -11.17 -16.14
C GLY A 97 -8.41 -10.19 -16.61
N ILE A 98 -8.19 -9.07 -15.90
CA ILE A 98 -7.28 -8.00 -16.35
C ILE A 98 -6.11 -7.73 -15.42
N VAL A 99 -6.23 -8.00 -14.11
CA VAL A 99 -5.13 -7.84 -13.14
C VAL A 99 -4.76 -9.20 -12.58
N PRO A 100 -3.51 -9.66 -12.79
CA PRO A 100 -3.06 -10.93 -12.21
C PRO A 100 -2.94 -10.78 -10.69
N LEU A 101 -3.45 -11.78 -9.93
CA LEU A 101 -3.49 -11.82 -8.47
C LEU A 101 -3.04 -13.18 -7.89
N GLY A 102 -2.60 -14.11 -8.73
CA GLY A 102 -2.36 -15.51 -8.32
C GLY A 102 -0.98 -15.75 -7.69
N GLY A 103 -0.79 -16.96 -7.17
CA GLY A 103 0.49 -17.41 -6.66
C GLY A 103 0.96 -16.69 -5.39
N TYR A 104 2.23 -16.35 -5.33
CA TYR A 104 2.84 -15.67 -4.18
C TYR A 104 2.30 -14.25 -3.95
N ASP A 105 1.66 -13.66 -4.96
CA ASP A 105 1.05 -12.34 -4.86
C ASP A 105 -0.08 -12.29 -3.81
N VAL A 106 -0.84 -13.37 -3.68
CA VAL A 106 -1.86 -13.53 -2.62
C VAL A 106 -1.25 -13.41 -1.23
N VAL A 107 -0.12 -14.10 -1.01
CA VAL A 107 0.58 -14.07 0.29
C VAL A 107 1.11 -12.66 0.56
N LEU A 108 1.70 -12.02 -0.46
CA LEU A 108 2.20 -10.64 -0.34
C LEU A 108 1.07 -9.66 -0.01
N HIS A 109 -0.07 -9.75 -0.69
CA HIS A 109 -1.24 -8.91 -0.40
C HIS A 109 -1.75 -9.12 1.02
N LEU A 110 -1.79 -10.36 1.51
CA LEU A 110 -2.19 -10.64 2.89
C LEU A 110 -1.22 -10.03 3.91
N LEU A 111 0.09 -10.17 3.68
CA LEU A 111 1.12 -9.55 4.54
C LEU A 111 1.02 -8.02 4.55
N LEU A 112 0.80 -7.40 3.39
CA LEU A 112 0.59 -5.95 3.28
C LEU A 112 -0.69 -5.51 3.98
N ALA A 113 -1.78 -6.27 3.86
CA ALA A 113 -3.02 -6.01 4.56
C ALA A 113 -2.82 -5.98 6.08
N VAL A 114 -2.18 -7.02 6.63
CA VAL A 114 -1.90 -7.12 8.07
C VAL A 114 -0.95 -6.00 8.54
N ALA A 115 0.11 -5.75 7.80
CA ALA A 115 1.11 -4.74 8.17
C ALA A 115 0.51 -3.31 8.15
N LEU A 116 -0.20 -2.94 7.09
CA LEU A 116 -0.75 -1.60 6.94
C LEU A 116 -1.95 -1.36 7.86
N ALA A 117 -2.92 -2.28 7.89
CA ALA A 117 -4.05 -2.17 8.81
C ALA A 117 -3.59 -2.23 10.26
N GLY A 118 -2.68 -3.14 10.60
CA GLY A 118 -2.10 -3.25 11.95
C GLY A 118 -1.41 -1.97 12.39
N ALA A 119 -0.61 -1.34 11.52
CA ALA A 119 0.02 -0.05 11.81
C ALA A 119 -1.02 1.07 12.02
N GLY A 120 -2.08 1.09 11.20
CA GLY A 120 -3.18 2.05 11.34
C GLY A 120 -3.95 1.87 12.65
N PHE A 121 -4.35 0.65 12.99
CA PHE A 121 -5.02 0.36 14.27
C PHE A 121 -4.13 0.67 15.47
N TRP A 122 -2.84 0.28 15.40
CA TRP A 122 -1.89 0.64 16.46
C TRP A 122 -1.81 2.14 16.67
N ALA A 123 -1.69 2.93 15.59
CA ALA A 123 -1.62 4.38 15.69
C ALA A 123 -2.90 4.99 16.26
N MET A 124 -4.05 4.43 15.93
CA MET A 124 -5.35 4.91 16.40
C MET A 124 -5.56 4.71 17.92
N TRP A 125 -5.08 3.58 18.47
CA TRP A 125 -5.35 3.21 19.85
C TRP A 125 -4.19 3.51 20.80
N PHE A 126 -2.94 3.51 20.33
CA PHE A 126 -1.76 3.56 21.19
C PHE A 126 -0.81 4.72 20.90
N ALA A 127 -1.00 5.50 19.82
CA ALA A 127 -0.15 6.65 19.58
C ALA A 127 -0.44 7.73 20.64
N PRO A 128 0.60 8.29 21.30
CA PRO A 128 0.42 9.37 22.24
C PRO A 128 -0.21 10.58 21.56
N ALA A 129 -1.17 11.24 22.23
CA ALA A 129 -1.75 12.48 21.73
C ALA A 129 -0.63 13.47 21.39
N THR A 130 -0.60 13.94 20.15
CA THR A 130 0.42 14.87 19.71
C THR A 130 0.31 16.19 20.48
N ALA A 131 1.45 16.88 20.70
CA ALA A 131 1.52 18.13 21.46
C ALA A 131 0.52 19.21 21.00
N THR A 132 0.06 19.13 19.77
CA THR A 132 -0.95 20.02 19.18
C THR A 132 -2.31 19.95 19.92
N GLN A 133 -2.66 18.78 20.47
CA GLN A 133 -3.90 18.64 21.28
C GLN A 133 -3.76 19.25 22.68
N ARG A 134 -2.53 19.43 23.17
CA ARG A 134 -2.30 20.09 24.49
C ARG A 134 -2.45 21.59 24.45
N VAL A 135 -2.33 22.23 23.30
CA VAL A 135 -2.45 23.69 23.14
C VAL A 135 -3.91 24.13 23.12
N GLU A 136 -4.85 23.23 22.76
CA GLU A 136 -6.28 23.52 22.71
C GLU A 136 -7.03 23.29 24.04
N GLN A 137 -6.38 22.79 25.06
CA GLN A 137 -6.99 22.80 26.38
C GLN A 137 -6.81 24.19 26.98
N PRO A 138 -7.86 25.03 27.08
CA PRO A 138 -7.78 26.28 27.79
C PRO A 138 -7.36 25.97 29.23
N ARG A 139 -6.32 26.64 29.75
CA ARG A 139 -6.01 26.63 31.16
C ARG A 139 -7.30 27.05 31.86
N ARG A 140 -8.03 26.08 32.41
CA ARG A 140 -9.09 26.40 33.36
C ARG A 140 -8.39 27.09 34.52
N ALA A 141 -8.58 28.41 34.58
CA ALA A 141 -8.12 29.22 35.70
C ALA A 141 -8.67 28.64 36.96
N ALA A 142 -7.76 28.35 37.88
CA ALA A 142 -8.09 28.08 39.27
C ALA A 142 -8.57 29.38 39.94
#